data_68840bdba70e4dce2804d83dac7955f6
#
_entry.id   68840bdba70e4dce2804d83dac7955f6
#
_cell.length_a   1.000
_cell.length_b   1.000
_cell.length_c   1.000
_cell.angle_alpha   90.00
_cell.angle_beta   90.00
_cell.angle_gamma   90.00
#
_symmetry.space_group_name_H-M   'P 1'
#
loop_
_entity.id
_entity.type
_entity.pdbx_description
1 polymer ?
#
loop_
_entity_poly.entity_id
_entity_poly.type
_entity_poly.pdbx_seq_one_letter_code
_entity_poly.pdbx_strand_id
1 'polypeptide(L)'
;MTQIRIEPLTADAFAPFGDVLAPKPAPDRMINAGRCERHHALATVERHGGEAIISIFRSDPVSLPYECALLERHPFGSQAFMPMGQGAWLSVVAPDVDGHPGTPRGFLVPSGVGVNLRAGVWHGVLTPLDHAADFLVVDREGDGVNLQEVTIPPVVFDR
;
A
#
# COMPACT_ATOMS: atom_id res chain seq x y z
N MET A 1 15.61 16.18 -12.53
CA MET A 1 14.81 15.08 -12.00
C MET A 1 14.78 15.20 -10.49
N THR A 2 13.62 15.19 -9.90
CA THR A 2 13.47 15.36 -8.45
C THR A 2 13.86 14.07 -7.73
N GLN A 3 14.78 14.18 -6.78
CA GLN A 3 15.13 13.06 -5.90
C GLN A 3 14.35 13.16 -4.60
N ILE A 4 13.81 12.02 -4.17
CA ILE A 4 13.03 11.89 -2.93
C ILE A 4 13.66 10.78 -2.08
N ARG A 5 13.96 11.12 -0.84
CA ARG A 5 14.47 10.12 0.11
C ARG A 5 13.34 9.21 0.56
N ILE A 6 13.60 7.91 0.56
CA ILE A 6 12.67 6.91 1.09
C ILE A 6 12.61 7.05 2.62
N GLU A 7 11.39 7.11 3.13
CA GLU A 7 11.11 7.24 4.56
C GLU A 7 10.88 5.86 5.19
N PRO A 8 11.22 5.66 6.47
CA PRO A 8 10.77 4.48 7.18
C PRO A 8 9.24 4.52 7.35
N LEU A 9 8.58 3.36 7.19
CA LEU A 9 7.15 3.25 7.40
C LEU A 9 6.83 3.36 8.89
N THR A 10 5.97 4.32 9.25
CA THR A 10 5.35 4.41 10.57
C THR A 10 3.86 4.64 10.41
N ALA A 11 3.06 4.22 11.40
CA ALA A 11 1.62 4.42 11.37
C ALA A 11 1.26 5.92 11.25
N ASP A 12 1.94 6.78 11.99
CA ASP A 12 1.68 8.24 11.97
C ASP A 12 2.04 8.87 10.62
N ALA A 13 3.19 8.53 10.06
CA ALA A 13 3.62 9.09 8.77
C ALA A 13 2.74 8.60 7.61
N PHE A 14 2.22 7.38 7.69
CA PHE A 14 1.37 6.77 6.67
C PHE A 14 -0.13 7.10 6.85
N ALA A 15 -0.53 7.60 8.02
CA ALA A 15 -1.92 7.86 8.35
C ALA A 15 -2.72 8.68 7.31
N PRO A 16 -2.15 9.68 6.60
CA PRO A 16 -2.87 10.39 5.54
C PRO A 16 -3.29 9.51 4.35
N PHE A 17 -2.63 8.37 4.16
CA PHE A 17 -2.80 7.51 2.98
C PHE A 17 -3.52 6.21 3.30
N GLY A 18 -3.40 5.71 4.53
CA GLY A 18 -3.96 4.42 4.90
C GLY A 18 -3.46 3.89 6.23
N ASP A 19 -3.44 2.58 6.32
CA ASP A 19 -3.15 1.86 7.55
C ASP A 19 -1.94 0.93 7.35
N VAL A 20 -1.16 0.75 8.41
CA VAL A 20 -0.08 -0.23 8.45
C VAL A 20 -0.64 -1.56 8.93
N LEU A 21 -0.40 -2.62 8.17
CA LEU A 21 -0.84 -3.98 8.47
C LEU A 21 0.31 -4.76 9.10
N ALA A 22 0.41 -4.65 10.42
CA ALA A 22 1.40 -5.35 11.22
C ALA A 22 0.83 -5.62 12.62
N PRO A 23 1.33 -6.65 13.32
CA PRO A 23 0.97 -6.83 14.73
C PRO A 23 1.29 -5.57 15.55
N LYS A 24 0.37 -5.19 16.41
CA LYS A 24 0.57 -4.11 17.39
C LYS A 24 1.52 -4.59 18.51
N PRO A 25 2.09 -3.66 19.30
CA PRO A 25 2.92 -4.05 20.46
C PRO A 25 2.22 -4.97 21.45
N ALA A 26 0.88 -4.86 21.56
CA ALA A 26 0.05 -5.78 22.33
C ALA A 26 -1.18 -6.18 21.51
N PRO A 27 -1.65 -7.43 21.61
CA PRO A 27 -2.87 -7.85 20.95
C PRO A 27 -4.10 -7.20 21.60
N ASP A 28 -5.18 -7.09 20.84
CA ASP A 28 -6.47 -6.64 21.39
C ASP A 28 -7.06 -7.70 22.34
N ARG A 29 -6.81 -8.96 22.04
CA ARG A 29 -7.20 -10.09 22.88
C ARG A 29 -6.45 -11.36 22.54
N MET A 30 -6.40 -12.26 23.50
CA MET A 30 -6.00 -13.65 23.28
C MET A 30 -7.24 -14.48 22.95
N ILE A 31 -7.11 -15.37 21.98
CA ILE A 31 -8.14 -16.33 21.57
C ILE A 31 -7.55 -17.74 21.55
N ASN A 32 -8.38 -18.76 21.23
CA ASN A 32 -7.97 -20.16 21.14
C ASN A 32 -7.25 -20.66 22.40
N ALA A 33 -7.85 -20.41 23.56
CA ALA A 33 -7.32 -20.77 24.87
C ALA A 33 -5.92 -20.20 25.15
N GLY A 34 -5.70 -18.93 24.74
CA GLY A 34 -4.46 -18.22 25.00
C GLY A 34 -3.31 -18.53 24.05
N ARG A 35 -3.56 -19.28 22.99
CA ARG A 35 -2.52 -19.65 22.01
C ARG A 35 -2.42 -18.72 20.81
N CYS A 36 -3.37 -17.80 20.64
CA CYS A 36 -3.43 -16.93 19.47
C CYS A 36 -3.67 -15.48 19.88
N GLU A 37 -2.76 -14.61 19.46
CA GLU A 37 -2.92 -13.17 19.59
C GLU A 37 -3.81 -12.63 18.47
N ARG A 38 -4.87 -11.91 18.82
CA ARG A 38 -5.70 -11.22 17.85
C ARG A 38 -5.40 -9.73 17.82
N HIS A 39 -4.82 -9.28 16.74
CA HIS A 39 -4.65 -7.87 16.39
C HIS A 39 -5.84 -7.47 15.51
N HIS A 40 -6.88 -6.94 16.17
CA HIS A 40 -8.20 -6.78 15.60
C HIS A 40 -8.31 -5.52 14.73
N ALA A 41 -8.97 -5.66 13.57
CA ALA A 41 -9.39 -4.56 12.70
C ALA A 41 -8.29 -3.51 12.44
N LEU A 42 -7.14 -3.95 11.93
CA LEU A 42 -6.03 -3.05 11.57
C LEU A 42 -6.43 -2.06 10.47
N ALA A 43 -7.38 -2.43 9.65
CA ALA A 43 -7.98 -1.61 8.59
C ALA A 43 -9.41 -2.03 8.32
N THR A 44 -10.13 -1.19 7.59
CA THR A 44 -11.48 -1.47 7.10
C THR A 44 -11.46 -1.52 5.58
N VAL A 45 -12.16 -2.48 4.98
CA VAL A 45 -12.31 -2.57 3.53
C VAL A 45 -13.38 -1.60 3.08
N GLU A 46 -12.99 -0.59 2.31
CA GLU A 46 -13.92 0.31 1.63
C GLU A 46 -14.31 -0.29 0.29
N ARG A 47 -15.59 -0.36 -0.02
CA ARG A 47 -16.09 -1.03 -1.23
C ARG A 47 -17.21 -0.30 -1.96
N HIS A 48 -17.65 0.86 -1.50
CA HIS A 48 -18.58 1.79 -2.16
C HIS A 48 -19.58 1.11 -3.14
N GLY A 49 -20.46 0.25 -2.62
CA GLY A 49 -21.48 -0.45 -3.38
C GLY A 49 -21.02 -1.66 -4.21
N GLY A 50 -19.73 -2.01 -4.15
CA GLY A 50 -19.18 -3.23 -4.77
C GLY A 50 -18.99 -4.36 -3.76
N GLU A 51 -18.28 -5.38 -4.18
CA GLU A 51 -17.90 -6.53 -3.36
C GLU A 51 -16.41 -6.48 -3.01
N ALA A 52 -16.08 -6.93 -1.81
CA ALA A 52 -14.68 -7.16 -1.45
C ALA A 52 -14.21 -8.47 -2.11
N ILE A 53 -13.08 -8.39 -2.80
CA ILE A 53 -12.47 -9.56 -3.44
C ILE A 53 -11.07 -9.80 -2.89
N ILE A 54 -10.60 -11.02 -3.02
CA ILE A 54 -9.26 -11.45 -2.63
C ILE A 54 -8.52 -11.96 -3.86
N SER A 55 -7.33 -11.41 -4.07
CA SER A 55 -6.48 -11.76 -5.21
C SER A 55 -5.03 -12.01 -4.76
N ILE A 56 -4.25 -12.61 -5.63
CA ILE A 56 -2.79 -12.69 -5.49
C ILE A 56 -2.17 -11.87 -6.61
N PHE A 57 -1.33 -10.90 -6.24
CA PHE A 57 -0.51 -10.16 -7.19
C PHE A 57 0.92 -10.67 -7.08
N ARG A 58 1.47 -11.16 -8.20
CA ARG A 58 2.87 -11.50 -8.32
C ARG A 58 3.58 -10.38 -9.07
N SER A 59 4.56 -9.76 -8.45
CA SER A 59 5.28 -8.63 -9.02
C SER A 59 6.77 -8.89 -9.08
N ASP A 60 7.37 -8.49 -10.19
CA ASP A 60 8.82 -8.47 -10.36
C ASP A 60 9.43 -7.35 -9.49
N PRO A 61 10.68 -7.52 -9.04
CA PRO A 61 11.33 -6.52 -8.22
C PRO A 61 11.82 -5.33 -9.03
N VAL A 62 12.04 -4.22 -8.33
CA VAL A 62 12.82 -3.09 -8.83
C VAL A 62 14.10 -2.92 -8.02
N SER A 63 15.04 -2.19 -8.59
CA SER A 63 16.27 -1.78 -7.90
C SER A 63 16.21 -0.31 -7.51
N LEU A 64 16.86 0.03 -6.42
CA LEU A 64 17.11 1.44 -6.06
C LEU A 64 18.38 1.95 -6.76
N PRO A 65 18.42 3.23 -7.19
CA PRO A 65 17.33 4.19 -7.14
C PRO A 65 16.19 3.83 -8.11
N TYR A 66 14.94 4.03 -7.67
CA TYR A 66 13.72 3.70 -8.44
C TYR A 66 13.08 4.96 -9.01
N GLU A 67 12.80 4.95 -10.31
CA GLU A 67 12.08 6.03 -10.99
C GLU A 67 10.58 5.74 -11.03
N CYS A 68 9.78 6.67 -10.54
CA CYS A 68 8.33 6.63 -10.61
C CYS A 68 7.83 7.77 -11.50
N ALA A 69 7.08 7.42 -12.54
CA ALA A 69 6.48 8.38 -13.49
C ALA A 69 4.98 8.17 -13.68
N LEU A 70 4.39 7.19 -13.00
CA LEU A 70 2.97 6.87 -13.07
C LEU A 70 2.42 6.71 -11.67
N LEU A 71 1.28 7.35 -11.41
CA LEU A 71 0.47 7.12 -10.21
C LEU A 71 -0.94 6.75 -10.64
N GLU A 72 -1.56 5.92 -9.82
CA GLU A 72 -2.93 5.49 -10.00
C GLU A 72 -3.73 5.64 -8.70
N ARG A 73 -5.05 5.64 -8.79
CA ARG A 73 -5.94 5.54 -7.64
C ARG A 73 -7.19 4.75 -7.97
N HIS A 74 -7.82 4.23 -6.93
CA HIS A 74 -9.07 3.50 -7.00
C HIS A 74 -10.15 4.29 -6.26
N PRO A 75 -11.04 5.05 -6.98
CA PRO A 75 -11.98 5.95 -6.34
C PRO A 75 -13.04 5.26 -5.47
N PHE A 76 -13.37 4.00 -5.79
CA PHE A 76 -14.49 3.29 -5.16
C PHE A 76 -14.10 2.23 -4.15
N GLY A 77 -12.82 2.04 -3.89
CA GLY A 77 -12.41 1.01 -2.94
C GLY A 77 -11.04 1.23 -2.37
N SER A 78 -10.83 0.71 -1.16
CA SER A 78 -9.51 0.55 -0.56
C SER A 78 -8.77 -0.60 -1.23
N GLN A 79 -7.45 -0.65 -1.04
CA GLN A 79 -6.62 -1.74 -1.53
C GLN A 79 -5.58 -2.11 -0.48
N ALA A 80 -5.72 -3.31 0.07
CA ALA A 80 -4.79 -3.87 1.03
C ALA A 80 -3.79 -4.78 0.34
N PHE A 81 -2.52 -4.62 0.68
CA PHE A 81 -1.42 -5.45 0.23
C PHE A 81 -0.74 -6.10 1.43
N MET A 82 -0.69 -7.42 1.45
CA MET A 82 0.01 -8.18 2.49
C MET A 82 1.01 -9.14 1.83
N PRO A 83 2.33 -8.97 2.04
CA PRO A 83 3.30 -9.86 1.43
C PRO A 83 3.15 -11.29 1.98
N MET A 84 3.27 -12.27 1.08
CA MET A 84 3.16 -13.69 1.42
C MET A 84 4.52 -14.35 1.71
N GLY A 85 5.60 -13.61 1.55
CA GLY A 85 6.97 -14.08 1.75
C GLY A 85 7.83 -13.02 2.41
N GLN A 86 9.14 -13.25 2.34
CA GLN A 86 10.14 -12.34 2.88
C GLN A 86 10.52 -11.26 1.85
N GLY A 87 11.04 -10.16 2.31
CA GLY A 87 11.55 -9.06 1.51
C GLY A 87 10.85 -7.74 1.81
N ALA A 88 11.63 -6.67 1.76
CA ALA A 88 11.10 -5.32 1.84
C ALA A 88 10.50 -4.90 0.50
N TRP A 89 9.62 -3.93 0.55
CA TRP A 89 9.03 -3.32 -0.65
C TRP A 89 8.84 -1.83 -0.47
N LEU A 90 8.64 -1.11 -1.56
CA LEU A 90 8.45 0.33 -1.57
C LEU A 90 6.98 0.65 -1.82
N SER A 91 6.37 1.40 -0.92
CA SER A 91 5.05 1.99 -1.13
C SER A 91 5.20 3.46 -1.49
N VAL A 92 4.88 3.81 -2.74
CA VAL A 92 4.85 5.19 -3.21
C VAL A 92 3.42 5.69 -3.13
N VAL A 93 3.21 6.82 -2.47
CA VAL A 93 1.89 7.43 -2.28
C VAL A 93 1.98 8.94 -2.49
N ALA A 94 0.87 9.58 -2.83
CA ALA A 94 0.80 11.03 -2.93
C ALA A 94 -0.52 11.56 -2.40
N PRO A 95 -0.53 12.76 -1.79
CA PRO A 95 -1.78 13.42 -1.41
C PRO A 95 -2.56 13.83 -2.65
N ASP A 96 -3.89 13.88 -2.53
CA ASP A 96 -4.72 14.47 -3.57
C ASP A 96 -4.73 16.00 -3.43
N VAL A 97 -4.46 16.68 -4.51
CA VAL A 97 -4.52 18.14 -4.60
C VAL A 97 -5.44 18.49 -5.77
N ASP A 98 -6.66 18.88 -5.47
CA ASP A 98 -7.68 19.25 -6.46
C ASP A 98 -7.87 18.18 -7.55
N GLY A 99 -7.89 16.92 -7.18
CA GLY A 99 -8.09 15.79 -8.09
C GLY A 99 -6.83 15.32 -8.83
N HIS A 100 -5.68 15.85 -8.48
CA HIS A 100 -4.37 15.48 -9.03
C HIS A 100 -3.40 15.04 -7.93
N PRO A 101 -2.43 14.18 -8.23
CA PRO A 101 -1.43 13.82 -7.23
C PRO A 101 -0.53 15.01 -6.90
N GLY A 102 -0.35 15.27 -5.61
CA GLY A 102 0.67 16.18 -5.09
C GLY A 102 2.05 15.53 -5.10
N THR A 103 2.98 16.09 -4.31
CA THR A 103 4.34 15.56 -4.22
C THR A 103 4.33 14.12 -3.67
N PRO A 104 4.86 13.14 -4.42
CA PRO A 104 4.93 11.77 -3.94
C PRO A 104 5.84 11.60 -2.73
N ARG A 105 5.52 10.62 -1.90
CA ARG A 105 6.35 10.14 -0.79
C ARG A 105 6.58 8.64 -0.99
N GLY A 106 7.76 8.16 -0.65
CA GLY A 106 8.11 6.74 -0.70
C GLY A 106 8.37 6.19 0.68
N PHE A 107 7.72 5.10 1.04
CA PHE A 107 7.90 4.42 2.31
C PHE A 107 8.53 3.05 2.12
N LEU A 108 9.63 2.80 2.84
CA LEU A 108 10.20 1.46 2.94
C LEU A 108 9.32 0.61 3.85
N VAL A 109 8.64 -0.35 3.27
CA VAL A 109 7.81 -1.30 4.03
C VAL A 109 8.69 -2.51 4.39
N PRO A 110 8.85 -2.80 5.70
CA PRO A 110 9.68 -3.93 6.12
C PRO A 110 9.11 -5.28 5.68
N SER A 111 9.97 -6.29 5.65
CA SER A 111 9.57 -7.68 5.42
C SER A 111 8.44 -8.10 6.37
N GLY A 112 7.41 -8.76 5.84
CA GLY A 112 6.27 -9.25 6.62
C GLY A 112 5.23 -8.19 7.02
N VAL A 113 5.40 -6.94 6.60
CA VAL A 113 4.48 -5.83 6.85
C VAL A 113 3.71 -5.49 5.58
N GLY A 114 2.43 -5.25 5.72
CA GLY A 114 1.57 -4.78 4.64
C GLY A 114 1.06 -3.36 4.88
N VAL A 115 0.33 -2.85 3.90
CA VAL A 115 -0.41 -1.58 4.02
C VAL A 115 -1.80 -1.72 3.42
N ASN A 116 -2.73 -0.93 3.92
CA ASN A 116 -4.02 -0.71 3.29
C ASN A 116 -4.09 0.72 2.80
N LEU A 117 -4.30 0.91 1.52
CA LEU A 117 -4.52 2.22 0.90
C LEU A 117 -6.01 2.54 0.92
N ARG A 118 -6.39 3.72 1.42
CA ARG A 118 -7.79 4.14 1.38
C ARG A 118 -8.25 4.42 -0.04
N ALA A 119 -9.57 4.36 -0.24
CA ALA A 119 -10.18 4.72 -1.51
C ALA A 119 -9.73 6.14 -1.94
N GLY A 120 -9.39 6.28 -3.21
CA GLY A 120 -9.00 7.55 -3.79
C GLY A 120 -7.56 8.01 -3.53
N VAL A 121 -6.79 7.27 -2.77
CA VAL A 121 -5.38 7.61 -2.51
C VAL A 121 -4.53 7.34 -3.75
N TRP A 122 -3.78 8.35 -4.19
CA TRP A 122 -2.80 8.20 -5.25
C TRP A 122 -1.62 7.34 -4.80
N HIS A 123 -1.27 6.35 -5.60
CA HIS A 123 -0.15 5.45 -5.31
C HIS A 123 0.57 4.98 -6.57
N GLY A 124 1.81 4.59 -6.42
CA GLY A 124 2.58 3.90 -7.45
C GLY A 124 2.19 2.42 -7.58
N VAL A 125 2.70 1.78 -8.60
CA VAL A 125 2.53 0.34 -8.79
C VAL A 125 3.20 -0.47 -7.66
N LEU A 126 2.81 -1.71 -7.52
CA LEU A 126 3.39 -2.61 -6.52
C LEU A 126 4.89 -2.82 -6.80
N THR A 127 5.73 -2.52 -5.81
CA THR A 127 7.17 -2.35 -6.01
C THR A 127 7.97 -3.14 -4.98
N PRO A 128 8.06 -4.50 -5.10
CA PRO A 128 8.96 -5.28 -4.27
C PRO A 128 10.42 -4.94 -4.60
N LEU A 129 11.28 -5.08 -3.60
CA LEU A 129 12.72 -4.88 -3.71
C LEU A 129 13.42 -6.25 -3.66
N ASP A 130 14.61 -6.32 -4.23
CA ASP A 130 15.55 -7.46 -4.17
C ASP A 130 15.10 -8.71 -4.96
N HIS A 131 13.85 -9.17 -4.83
CA HIS A 131 13.34 -10.36 -5.55
C HIS A 131 11.83 -10.25 -5.78
N ALA A 132 11.33 -11.05 -6.73
CA ALA A 132 9.90 -11.12 -7.02
C ALA A 132 9.12 -11.58 -5.80
N ALA A 133 7.93 -11.03 -5.60
CA ALA A 133 7.12 -11.30 -4.43
C ALA A 133 5.63 -11.46 -4.78
N ASP A 134 4.98 -12.32 -4.02
CA ASP A 134 3.53 -12.49 -4.05
C ASP A 134 2.90 -11.71 -2.90
N PHE A 135 1.77 -11.08 -3.20
CA PHE A 135 1.00 -10.31 -2.23
C PHE A 135 -0.44 -10.78 -2.22
N LEU A 136 -0.98 -11.02 -1.04
CA LEU A 136 -2.42 -11.10 -0.84
C LEU A 136 -2.97 -9.69 -0.99
N VAL A 137 -3.96 -9.53 -1.87
CA VAL A 137 -4.59 -8.23 -2.14
C VAL A 137 -6.07 -8.32 -1.84
N VAL A 138 -6.56 -7.41 -1.02
CA VAL A 138 -7.99 -7.27 -0.73
C VAL A 138 -8.44 -5.92 -1.26
N ASP A 139 -9.31 -5.94 -2.26
CA ASP A 139 -9.81 -4.74 -2.89
C ASP A 139 -11.28 -4.90 -3.33
N ARG A 140 -11.73 -4.09 -4.27
CA ARG A 140 -13.13 -4.02 -4.67
C ARG A 140 -13.33 -4.41 -6.12
N GLU A 141 -14.37 -5.20 -6.36
CA GLU A 141 -14.96 -5.42 -7.68
C GLU A 141 -16.40 -4.89 -7.70
N GLY A 142 -16.81 -4.31 -8.82
CA GLY A 142 -18.15 -3.79 -8.97
C GLY A 142 -18.28 -2.82 -10.13
N ASP A 143 -19.48 -2.25 -10.28
CA ASP A 143 -19.78 -1.31 -11.35
C ASP A 143 -18.98 -0.01 -11.24
N GLY A 144 -18.81 0.67 -12.39
CA GLY A 144 -18.06 1.90 -12.50
C GLY A 144 -16.59 1.70 -12.81
N VAL A 145 -15.91 2.80 -13.16
CA VAL A 145 -14.47 2.80 -13.45
C VAL A 145 -13.72 3.07 -12.15
N ASN A 146 -13.13 2.01 -11.61
CA ASN A 146 -12.39 2.05 -10.34
C ASN A 146 -10.87 2.18 -10.54
N LEU A 147 -10.45 2.86 -11.60
CA LEU A 147 -9.05 3.13 -11.90
C LEU A 147 -8.92 4.50 -12.56
N GLN A 148 -8.07 5.33 -12.01
CA GLN A 148 -7.59 6.56 -12.62
C GLN A 148 -6.07 6.54 -12.60
N GLU A 149 -5.45 6.81 -13.74
CA GLU A 149 -4.00 6.85 -13.91
C GLU A 149 -3.56 8.24 -14.34
N VAL A 150 -2.43 8.70 -13.82
CA VAL A 150 -1.83 9.98 -14.18
C VAL A 150 -0.32 9.81 -14.35
N THR A 151 0.18 10.22 -15.51
CA THR A 151 1.63 10.38 -15.70
C THR A 151 2.09 11.66 -14.99
N ILE A 152 3.12 11.54 -14.19
CA ILE A 152 3.74 12.66 -13.47
C ILE A 152 5.15 12.91 -14.01
N PRO A 153 5.73 14.11 -13.80
CA PRO A 153 7.15 14.30 -14.01
C PRO A 153 7.93 13.27 -13.19
N PRO A 154 8.90 12.55 -13.81
CA PRO A 154 9.60 11.48 -13.11
C PRO A 154 10.27 11.94 -11.82
N VAL A 155 10.07 11.17 -10.76
CA VAL A 155 10.73 11.32 -9.47
C VAL A 155 11.55 10.08 -9.16
N VAL A 156 12.69 10.26 -8.52
CA VAL A 156 13.60 9.17 -8.19
C VAL A 156 13.61 8.96 -6.69
N PHE A 157 13.30 7.74 -6.27
CA PHE A 157 13.35 7.33 -4.87
C PHE A 157 14.67 6.62 -4.58
N ASP A 158 15.34 7.04 -3.51
CA ASP A 158 16.57 6.43 -3.01
C ASP A 158 16.65 6.53 -1.48
N ARG A 159 17.60 5.80 -0.87
CA ARG A 159 17.81 5.71 0.59
C ARG A 159 18.47 6.95 1.18
#